data_fcf12d3b6b40393c7601384c4b89391e
#
_entry.id   fcf12d3b6b40393c7601384c4b89391e
#
_cell.length_a   1.000
_cell.length_b   1.000
_cell.length_c   1.000
_cell.angle_alpha   90.00
_cell.angle_beta   90.00
_cell.angle_gamma   90.00
#
_symmetry.space_group_name_H-M   'P 1'
#
loop_
_entity.id
_entity.type
_entity.pdbx_description
1 polymer ?
#
loop_
_entity_poly.entity_id
_entity_poly.type
_entity_poly.pdbx_seq_one_letter_code
_entity_poly.pdbx_strand_id
1 'polypeptide(L)'
;DREPNPAYHNPKNWTSLIMKDDGLDSDITAGDGIYTAKIPSQKNRTLVRYRIISKSEESDELRIPYKDDGSLNFAYFVYDGVPDYVVQKSRTFPTPHTYSSELINSVPVYHVITDSNNFDQAVAYNSGDQISRDNYDARSAYNWNCTFVYDGKVYDNVGYRLRQRNARYSGNGRRSFKFKFNLGKYPKFHDSDGDQYKTEWKYLASHKMKGSRGNHTWGMEQAANHLLWNMTGTPAPH
;
A
#
# COMPACT_ATOMS: atom_id res chain seq x y z
N ASP A 1 -4.02 10.35 16.26
CA ASP A 1 -3.46 9.05 15.83
C ASP A 1 -4.57 8.21 15.24
N ARG A 2 -4.18 7.32 14.32
CA ARG A 2 -5.12 6.45 13.61
C ARG A 2 -5.52 5.29 14.51
N GLU A 3 -6.81 5.09 14.67
CA GLU A 3 -7.30 3.91 15.34
C GLU A 3 -7.10 2.67 14.43
N PRO A 4 -6.62 1.54 14.97
CA PRO A 4 -6.58 0.28 14.23
C PRO A 4 -7.99 -0.13 13.80
N ASN A 5 -8.10 -0.83 12.68
CA ASN A 5 -9.38 -1.35 12.24
C ASN A 5 -9.99 -2.27 13.32
N PRO A 6 -11.18 -1.94 13.88
CA PRO A 6 -11.81 -2.73 14.94
C PRO A 6 -11.99 -4.20 14.60
N ALA A 7 -12.10 -4.55 13.32
CA ALA A 7 -12.19 -5.92 12.85
C ALA A 7 -10.98 -6.77 13.25
N TYR A 8 -9.81 -6.17 13.50
CA TYR A 8 -8.60 -6.87 13.93
C TYR A 8 -8.68 -7.39 15.37
N HIS A 9 -9.58 -6.82 16.17
CA HIS A 9 -9.77 -7.20 17.57
C HIS A 9 -10.93 -8.17 17.75
N ASN A 10 -11.76 -8.39 16.74
CA ASN A 10 -12.88 -9.31 16.81
C ASN A 10 -12.42 -10.75 16.58
N PRO A 11 -12.49 -11.65 17.59
CA PRO A 11 -12.05 -13.06 17.45
C PRO A 11 -12.77 -13.81 16.34
N LYS A 12 -14.01 -13.45 16.03
CA LYS A 12 -14.81 -14.10 14.98
C LYS A 12 -14.25 -13.91 13.57
N ASN A 13 -13.36 -12.95 13.39
CA ASN A 13 -12.71 -12.68 12.11
C ASN A 13 -11.41 -13.48 11.91
N TRP A 14 -11.05 -14.32 12.88
CA TRP A 14 -9.80 -15.08 12.87
C TRP A 14 -10.07 -16.58 12.88
N THR A 15 -9.31 -17.30 12.09
CA THR A 15 -9.26 -18.76 12.11
C THR A 15 -7.95 -19.19 12.75
N SER A 16 -8.04 -20.02 13.78
CA SER A 16 -6.84 -20.55 14.46
C SER A 16 -6.30 -21.77 13.69
N LEU A 17 -5.01 -21.79 13.46
CA LEU A 17 -4.25 -22.91 12.95
C LEU A 17 -3.23 -23.31 13.99
N ILE A 18 -3.20 -24.60 14.35
CA ILE A 18 -2.22 -25.12 15.30
C ILE A 18 -0.91 -25.34 14.55
N MET A 19 0.17 -24.75 15.08
CA MET A 19 1.52 -25.02 14.61
C MET A 19 2.05 -26.27 15.28
N LYS A 20 2.75 -27.11 14.52
CA LYS A 20 3.25 -28.41 14.97
C LYS A 20 4.73 -28.55 14.70
N ASP A 21 5.38 -29.35 15.52
CA ASP A 21 6.77 -29.81 15.41
C ASP A 21 6.74 -31.34 15.41
N ASP A 22 6.12 -31.92 14.36
CA ASP A 22 5.85 -33.36 14.28
C ASP A 22 6.53 -34.06 13.09
N GLY A 23 7.32 -33.31 12.29
CA GLY A 23 7.99 -33.85 11.11
C GLY A 23 7.04 -34.21 9.97
N LEU A 24 5.81 -33.68 9.97
CA LEU A 24 4.79 -33.99 8.96
C LEU A 24 4.39 -32.73 8.18
N ASP A 25 3.83 -32.93 7.00
CA ASP A 25 3.33 -31.88 6.09
C ASP A 25 4.42 -30.85 5.72
N SER A 26 4.41 -29.70 6.38
CA SER A 26 5.35 -28.59 6.13
C SER A 26 6.49 -28.55 7.15
N ASP A 27 6.41 -29.39 8.16
CA ASP A 27 7.47 -29.58 9.13
C ASP A 27 8.50 -30.59 8.60
N ILE A 28 9.79 -30.25 8.67
CA ILE A 28 10.85 -31.08 8.05
C ILE A 28 11.38 -32.11 9.05
N THR A 29 11.45 -31.74 10.33
CA THR A 29 12.13 -32.55 11.34
C THR A 29 11.38 -32.49 12.67
N ALA A 30 10.84 -33.61 13.12
CA ALA A 30 10.14 -33.67 14.39
C ALA A 30 11.05 -33.35 15.58
N GLY A 31 10.58 -32.52 16.49
CA GLY A 31 11.24 -32.21 17.76
C GLY A 31 12.47 -31.34 17.65
N ASP A 32 12.62 -30.57 16.57
CA ASP A 32 13.75 -29.65 16.41
C ASP A 32 13.47 -28.23 16.99
N GLY A 33 12.27 -28.02 17.53
CA GLY A 33 11.84 -26.74 18.10
C GLY A 33 11.29 -25.76 17.06
N ILE A 34 11.18 -26.15 15.78
CA ILE A 34 10.60 -25.34 14.72
C ILE A 34 9.15 -25.75 14.49
N TYR A 35 8.26 -24.90 14.92
CA TYR A 35 6.82 -25.14 14.74
C TYR A 35 6.33 -24.59 13.41
N THR A 36 5.60 -25.39 12.66
CA THR A 36 5.05 -25.02 11.35
C THR A 36 3.53 -25.14 11.28
N ALA A 37 2.91 -24.31 10.45
CA ALA A 37 1.52 -24.42 10.07
C ALA A 37 1.33 -24.02 8.61
N LYS A 38 0.49 -24.75 7.89
CA LYS A 38 0.14 -24.43 6.50
C LYS A 38 -1.10 -23.57 6.46
N ILE A 39 -0.97 -22.33 6.01
CA ILE A 39 -2.13 -21.49 5.71
C ILE A 39 -2.76 -21.99 4.41
N PRO A 40 -4.10 -22.25 4.36
CA PRO A 40 -4.76 -22.71 3.15
C PRO A 40 -4.57 -21.74 1.97
N SER A 41 -4.50 -22.26 0.76
CA SER A 41 -4.40 -21.46 -0.45
C SER A 41 -5.54 -20.45 -0.57
N GLN A 42 -5.22 -19.26 -1.05
CA GLN A 42 -6.16 -18.16 -1.20
C GLN A 42 -6.33 -17.79 -2.67
N LYS A 43 -7.46 -17.18 -2.98
CA LYS A 43 -7.74 -16.67 -4.34
C LYS A 43 -6.85 -15.49 -4.66
N ASN A 44 -6.60 -15.27 -5.96
CA ASN A 44 -5.96 -14.05 -6.45
C ASN A 44 -6.64 -12.78 -5.89
N ARG A 45 -5.84 -11.78 -5.54
CA ARG A 45 -6.24 -10.52 -4.90
C ARG A 45 -6.79 -10.65 -3.48
N THR A 46 -6.33 -11.65 -2.74
CA THR A 46 -6.64 -11.80 -1.32
C THR A 46 -5.48 -11.29 -0.47
N LEU A 47 -5.77 -10.34 0.41
CA LEU A 47 -4.85 -9.90 1.46
C LEU A 47 -5.08 -10.76 2.69
N VAL A 48 -4.08 -11.57 3.03
CA VAL A 48 -4.11 -12.44 4.20
C VAL A 48 -3.35 -11.79 5.33
N ARG A 49 -3.96 -11.73 6.50
CA ARG A 49 -3.30 -11.30 7.74
C ARG A 49 -3.18 -12.45 8.70
N TYR A 50 -2.07 -12.52 9.40
CA TYR A 50 -1.85 -13.54 10.41
C TYR A 50 -1.08 -13.01 11.61
N ARG A 51 -1.17 -13.73 12.70
CA ARG A 51 -0.46 -13.50 13.96
C ARG A 51 0.05 -14.83 14.46
N ILE A 52 1.12 -14.80 15.19
CA ILE A 52 1.62 -15.98 15.91
C ILE A 52 1.33 -15.76 17.37
N ILE A 53 0.74 -16.76 18.02
CA ILE A 53 0.43 -16.75 19.44
C ILE A 53 1.10 -17.96 20.03
N SER A 54 1.92 -17.74 21.05
CA SER A 54 2.53 -18.78 21.87
C SER A 54 2.03 -18.65 23.29
N LYS A 55 1.69 -19.79 23.88
CA LYS A 55 1.25 -19.87 25.26
C LYS A 55 1.90 -21.09 25.93
N SER A 56 2.49 -20.91 27.09
CA SER A 56 2.95 -21.99 27.94
C SER A 56 2.08 -22.10 29.19
N GLU A 57 2.20 -23.20 29.91
CA GLU A 57 1.49 -23.38 31.18
C GLU A 57 1.96 -22.40 32.27
N GLU A 58 3.19 -21.92 32.15
CA GLU A 58 3.88 -21.11 33.17
C GLU A 58 4.01 -19.62 32.79
N SER A 59 3.61 -19.23 31.57
CA SER A 59 3.79 -17.87 31.09
C SER A 59 2.54 -17.28 30.48
N ASP A 60 2.48 -15.95 30.48
CA ASP A 60 1.43 -15.22 29.77
C ASP A 60 1.49 -15.47 28.26
N GLU A 61 0.35 -15.27 27.60
CA GLU A 61 0.23 -15.36 26.16
C GLU A 61 1.14 -14.35 25.46
N LEU A 62 2.08 -14.83 24.66
CA LEU A 62 2.91 -14.02 23.78
C LEU A 62 2.31 -13.95 22.39
N ARG A 63 2.06 -12.75 21.91
CA ARG A 63 1.57 -12.50 20.55
C ARG A 63 2.59 -11.73 19.70
N ILE A 64 2.82 -12.19 18.47
CA ILE A 64 3.66 -11.50 17.48
C ILE A 64 2.83 -11.21 16.22
N PRO A 65 2.81 -9.98 15.66
CA PRO A 65 3.44 -8.76 16.19
C PRO A 65 2.87 -8.36 17.56
N TYR A 66 3.66 -7.63 18.35
CA TYR A 66 3.23 -7.12 19.65
C TYR A 66 2.02 -6.18 19.52
N LYS A 67 1.28 -6.03 20.62
CA LYS A 67 0.04 -5.19 20.63
C LYS A 67 0.31 -3.71 20.38
N ASP A 68 1.52 -3.25 20.65
CA ASP A 68 2.00 -1.88 20.46
C ASP A 68 2.82 -1.68 19.17
N ASP A 69 3.01 -2.74 18.36
CA ASP A 69 3.66 -2.61 17.06
C ASP A 69 2.79 -1.76 16.10
N GLY A 70 3.41 -0.87 15.36
CA GLY A 70 2.74 -0.05 14.35
C GLY A 70 2.04 -0.86 13.25
N SER A 71 2.53 -2.07 12.98
CA SER A 71 1.88 -3.07 12.12
C SER A 71 1.36 -4.20 12.99
N LEU A 72 0.08 -4.19 13.28
CA LEU A 72 -0.57 -5.11 14.23
C LEU A 72 -0.65 -6.57 13.75
N ASN A 73 -0.36 -6.82 12.49
CA ASN A 73 -0.45 -8.11 11.85
C ASN A 73 0.72 -8.31 10.91
N PHE A 74 1.17 -9.55 10.74
CA PHE A 74 1.85 -9.95 9.52
C PHE A 74 0.82 -10.03 8.39
N ALA A 75 1.27 -9.81 7.17
CA ALA A 75 0.38 -9.92 6.02
C ALA A 75 1.14 -10.35 4.77
N TYR A 76 0.46 -11.06 3.88
CA TYR A 76 0.90 -11.28 2.52
C TYR A 76 -0.25 -11.07 1.54
N PHE A 77 0.07 -10.78 0.31
CA PHE A 77 -0.91 -10.50 -0.72
C PHE A 77 -0.80 -11.54 -1.83
N VAL A 78 -1.89 -12.28 -2.06
CA VAL A 78 -1.98 -13.26 -3.14
C VAL A 78 -2.29 -12.52 -4.42
N TYR A 79 -1.37 -12.59 -5.38
CA TYR A 79 -1.42 -11.74 -6.56
C TYR A 79 -0.70 -12.39 -7.74
N ASP A 80 -1.35 -12.47 -8.89
CA ASP A 80 -0.83 -13.02 -10.12
C ASP A 80 -0.79 -12.01 -11.29
N GLY A 81 -0.66 -10.75 -10.98
CA GLY A 81 -0.53 -9.66 -11.95
C GLY A 81 -1.76 -8.75 -12.06
N VAL A 82 -1.56 -7.57 -12.62
CA VAL A 82 -2.65 -6.63 -12.93
C VAL A 82 -3.35 -7.12 -14.19
N PRO A 83 -4.68 -7.25 -14.20
CA PRO A 83 -5.41 -7.63 -15.41
C PRO A 83 -5.38 -6.51 -16.44
N ASP A 84 -5.83 -6.81 -17.64
CA ASP A 84 -6.05 -5.83 -18.68
C ASP A 84 -6.88 -4.65 -18.14
N TYR A 85 -6.49 -3.46 -18.53
CA TYR A 85 -7.20 -2.24 -18.16
C TYR A 85 -7.88 -1.61 -19.38
N VAL A 86 -9.20 -1.53 -19.34
CA VAL A 86 -10.00 -0.93 -20.40
C VAL A 86 -10.32 0.51 -20.05
N VAL A 87 -9.77 1.43 -20.81
CA VAL A 87 -10.17 2.85 -20.77
C VAL A 87 -11.47 3.00 -21.53
N GLN A 88 -12.52 3.39 -20.83
CA GLN A 88 -13.82 3.65 -21.44
C GLN A 88 -13.75 4.85 -22.39
N LYS A 89 -14.69 4.90 -23.34
CA LYS A 89 -14.82 6.01 -24.29
C LYS A 89 -14.74 7.36 -23.58
N SER A 90 -13.89 8.23 -24.08
CA SER A 90 -13.71 9.59 -23.59
C SER A 90 -13.43 10.55 -24.74
N ARG A 91 -13.34 11.84 -24.45
CA ARG A 91 -12.95 12.83 -25.47
C ARG A 91 -11.56 12.53 -26.08
N THR A 92 -10.66 11.98 -25.28
CA THR A 92 -9.29 11.65 -25.72
C THR A 92 -9.25 10.30 -26.43
N PHE A 93 -10.11 9.38 -26.04
CA PHE A 93 -10.24 8.05 -26.62
C PHE A 93 -11.67 7.88 -27.15
N PRO A 94 -11.93 8.20 -28.42
CA PRO A 94 -13.28 8.10 -29.02
C PRO A 94 -13.80 6.66 -29.08
N THR A 95 -12.89 5.68 -29.01
CA THR A 95 -13.20 4.24 -28.84
C THR A 95 -12.60 3.76 -27.54
N PRO A 96 -13.15 2.72 -26.89
CA PRO A 96 -12.50 2.07 -25.77
C PRO A 96 -11.10 1.60 -26.16
N HIS A 97 -10.12 1.77 -25.27
CA HIS A 97 -8.75 1.35 -25.49
C HIS A 97 -8.33 0.40 -24.37
N THR A 98 -7.77 -0.74 -24.73
CA THR A 98 -7.28 -1.75 -23.78
C THR A 98 -5.77 -1.67 -23.68
N TYR A 99 -5.29 -1.52 -22.46
CA TYR A 99 -3.89 -1.76 -22.10
C TYR A 99 -3.77 -3.20 -21.62
N SER A 100 -2.91 -3.98 -22.25
CA SER A 100 -2.71 -5.36 -21.86
C SER A 100 -2.07 -5.49 -20.47
N SER A 101 -2.39 -6.57 -19.79
CA SER A 101 -1.76 -6.93 -18.51
C SER A 101 -0.23 -7.00 -18.62
N GLU A 102 0.29 -7.51 -19.73
CA GLU A 102 1.73 -7.56 -20.00
C GLU A 102 2.35 -6.15 -19.97
N LEU A 103 1.75 -5.18 -20.67
CA LEU A 103 2.22 -3.80 -20.69
C LEU A 103 2.13 -3.16 -19.29
N ILE A 104 1.04 -3.40 -18.56
CA ILE A 104 0.86 -2.81 -17.24
C ILE A 104 1.85 -3.39 -16.23
N ASN A 105 2.13 -4.69 -16.31
CA ASN A 105 3.07 -5.34 -15.40
C ASN A 105 4.56 -5.12 -15.78
N SER A 106 4.86 -4.47 -16.90
CA SER A 106 6.23 -4.09 -17.26
C SER A 106 6.78 -2.90 -16.46
N VAL A 107 5.93 -2.24 -15.67
CA VAL A 107 6.31 -1.15 -14.78
C VAL A 107 6.03 -1.51 -13.32
N PRO A 108 6.72 -0.89 -12.34
CA PRO A 108 6.46 -1.14 -10.93
C PRO A 108 4.99 -0.87 -10.56
N VAL A 109 4.36 -1.86 -9.95
CA VAL A 109 2.96 -1.78 -9.53
C VAL A 109 2.88 -1.58 -8.02
N TYR A 110 2.14 -0.57 -7.61
CA TYR A 110 1.82 -0.29 -6.22
C TYR A 110 0.36 -0.61 -5.97
N HIS A 111 0.08 -1.44 -4.95
CA HIS A 111 -1.30 -1.66 -4.52
C HIS A 111 -1.59 -0.84 -3.27
N VAL A 112 -2.68 -0.10 -3.31
CA VAL A 112 -3.21 0.63 -2.16
C VAL A 112 -4.56 0.03 -1.83
N ILE A 113 -4.59 -0.77 -0.77
CA ILE A 113 -5.77 -1.51 -0.33
C ILE A 113 -6.32 -0.78 0.89
N THR A 114 -7.50 -0.23 0.77
CA THR A 114 -8.17 0.54 1.82
C THR A 114 -9.66 0.23 1.86
N ASP A 115 -10.27 0.48 2.99
CA ASP A 115 -11.72 0.43 3.12
C ASP A 115 -12.38 1.54 2.29
N SER A 116 -13.51 1.23 1.65
CA SER A 116 -14.23 2.18 0.80
C SER A 116 -14.66 3.43 1.58
N ASN A 117 -15.11 3.26 2.81
CA ASN A 117 -15.52 4.38 3.66
C ASN A 117 -14.33 5.31 3.98
N ASN A 118 -13.17 4.74 4.29
CA ASN A 118 -11.95 5.52 4.48
C ASN A 118 -11.56 6.31 3.22
N PHE A 119 -11.69 5.68 2.05
CA PHE A 119 -11.39 6.35 0.80
C PHE A 119 -12.39 7.48 0.50
N ASP A 120 -13.67 7.23 0.68
CA ASP A 120 -14.73 8.21 0.45
C ASP A 120 -14.59 9.41 1.41
N GLN A 121 -14.25 9.17 2.66
CA GLN A 121 -13.94 10.24 3.61
C GLN A 121 -12.70 11.03 3.18
N ALA A 122 -11.64 10.36 2.74
CA ALA A 122 -10.43 11.04 2.25
C ALA A 122 -10.73 11.92 1.04
N VAL A 123 -11.60 11.46 0.14
CA VAL A 123 -12.06 12.23 -1.02
C VAL A 123 -12.94 13.40 -0.59
N ALA A 124 -13.93 13.17 0.27
CA ALA A 124 -14.85 14.19 0.77
C ALA A 124 -14.09 15.29 1.52
N TYR A 125 -13.12 14.90 2.36
CA TYR A 125 -12.31 15.84 3.13
C TYR A 125 -11.44 16.76 2.25
N ASN A 126 -11.13 16.35 1.03
CA ASN A 126 -10.34 17.11 0.08
C ASN A 126 -11.15 17.79 -1.03
N SER A 127 -12.46 17.54 -1.14
CA SER A 127 -13.27 17.95 -2.30
C SER A 127 -14.30 19.05 -2.03
N GLY A 128 -14.49 19.50 -0.81
CA GLY A 128 -15.48 20.52 -0.47
C GLY A 128 -14.94 21.95 -0.65
N ASP A 129 -15.83 22.88 -0.96
CA ASP A 129 -15.58 24.33 -0.90
C ASP A 129 -15.26 24.81 0.53
N GLN A 130 -15.54 23.94 1.50
CA GLN A 130 -15.32 24.18 2.92
C GLN A 130 -13.88 23.97 3.38
N ILE A 131 -13.01 23.44 2.54
CA ILE A 131 -11.59 23.28 2.87
C ILE A 131 -10.90 24.57 2.48
N SER A 132 -11.08 25.57 3.32
CA SER A 132 -10.35 26.83 3.22
C SER A 132 -8.84 26.60 3.45
N ARG A 133 -8.05 27.63 3.15
CA ARG A 133 -6.63 27.65 3.52
C ARG A 133 -6.43 27.40 5.02
N ASP A 134 -7.40 27.84 5.84
CA ASP A 134 -7.36 27.81 7.28
C ASP A 134 -7.44 26.36 7.86
N ASN A 135 -8.01 25.42 7.11
CA ASN A 135 -8.08 24.01 7.49
C ASN A 135 -6.95 23.14 6.91
N TYR A 136 -5.98 23.76 6.24
CA TYR A 136 -4.90 23.01 5.61
C TYR A 136 -4.08 22.20 6.61
N ASP A 137 -3.78 22.74 7.76
CA ASP A 137 -2.97 22.07 8.77
C ASP A 137 -3.71 20.89 9.39
N ALA A 138 -4.97 21.04 9.74
CA ALA A 138 -5.81 19.95 10.22
C ALA A 138 -5.92 18.82 9.19
N ARG A 139 -6.20 19.18 7.93
CA ARG A 139 -6.25 18.23 6.82
C ARG A 139 -4.92 17.55 6.58
N SER A 140 -3.81 18.24 6.77
CA SER A 140 -2.49 17.67 6.55
C SER A 140 -2.02 16.78 7.70
N ALA A 141 -2.63 16.90 8.87
CA ALA A 141 -2.34 16.09 10.04
C ALA A 141 -3.05 14.73 10.01
N TYR A 142 -4.26 14.66 9.44
CA TYR A 142 -5.05 13.43 9.43
C TYR A 142 -4.60 12.47 8.32
N ASN A 143 -4.52 11.18 8.65
CA ASN A 143 -4.24 10.11 7.69
C ASN A 143 -5.24 8.98 7.90
N TRP A 144 -5.77 8.46 6.79
CA TRP A 144 -6.60 7.25 6.75
C TRP A 144 -5.72 6.00 6.66
N ASN A 145 -6.26 4.86 7.06
CA ASN A 145 -5.52 3.60 7.01
C ASN A 145 -5.63 2.94 5.65
N CYS A 146 -4.50 2.38 5.19
CA CYS A 146 -4.45 1.45 4.08
C CYS A 146 -3.39 0.37 4.32
N THR A 147 -3.43 -0.66 3.49
CA THR A 147 -2.31 -1.56 3.28
C THR A 147 -1.65 -1.16 1.97
N PHE A 148 -0.35 -0.99 2.00
CA PHE A 148 0.46 -0.67 0.83
C PHE A 148 1.27 -1.90 0.44
N VAL A 149 1.23 -2.30 -0.84
CA VAL A 149 2.00 -3.43 -1.34
C VAL A 149 2.94 -2.94 -2.45
N TYR A 150 4.19 -3.28 -2.32
CA TYR A 150 5.23 -2.98 -3.29
C TYR A 150 6.26 -4.11 -3.29
N ASP A 151 6.66 -4.55 -4.48
CA ASP A 151 7.70 -5.56 -4.68
C ASP A 151 7.48 -6.83 -3.80
N GLY A 152 6.27 -7.36 -3.82
CA GLY A 152 5.87 -8.54 -3.04
C GLY A 152 5.80 -8.33 -1.52
N LYS A 153 6.19 -7.16 -1.01
CA LYS A 153 6.14 -6.83 0.41
C LYS A 153 4.86 -6.09 0.77
N VAL A 154 4.29 -6.49 1.89
CA VAL A 154 3.06 -5.88 2.44
C VAL A 154 3.42 -5.00 3.62
N TYR A 155 3.02 -3.74 3.54
CA TYR A 155 3.12 -2.75 4.62
C TYR A 155 1.71 -2.48 5.13
N ASP A 156 1.35 -3.12 6.22
CA ASP A 156 0.02 -2.99 6.81
C ASP A 156 -0.08 -1.74 7.71
N ASN A 157 -1.30 -1.24 7.89
CA ASN A 157 -1.61 -0.07 8.71
C ASN A 157 -0.82 1.20 8.32
N VAL A 158 -0.59 1.39 7.03
CA VAL A 158 0.06 2.59 6.49
C VAL A 158 -0.94 3.75 6.46
N GLY A 159 -0.49 4.93 6.88
CA GLY A 159 -1.31 6.13 6.77
C GLY A 159 -1.29 6.71 5.37
N TYR A 160 -2.44 7.08 4.84
CA TYR A 160 -2.48 7.83 3.59
C TYR A 160 -3.38 9.05 3.69
N ARG A 161 -3.13 9.99 2.83
CA ARG A 161 -4.00 11.14 2.56
C ARG A 161 -3.86 11.57 1.11
N LEU A 162 -4.87 12.24 0.60
CA LEU A 162 -4.77 12.88 -0.70
C LEU A 162 -3.92 14.15 -0.60
N ARG A 163 -3.04 14.34 -1.58
CA ARG A 163 -2.23 15.55 -1.72
C ARG A 163 -2.96 16.49 -2.65
N GLN A 164 -3.34 17.61 -2.25
CA GLN A 164 -3.52 18.86 -2.99
C GLN A 164 -4.17 19.90 -2.11
N ARG A 165 -3.74 21.11 -2.33
CA ARG A 165 -4.24 22.29 -1.61
C ARG A 165 -5.60 22.77 -2.12
N ASN A 166 -5.93 22.42 -3.37
CA ASN A 166 -7.16 22.87 -4.00
C ASN A 166 -8.19 21.74 -4.03
N ALA A 167 -9.40 22.07 -3.65
CA ALA A 167 -10.55 21.20 -3.51
C ALA A 167 -11.07 20.53 -4.80
N ARG A 168 -10.28 20.50 -5.87
CA ARG A 168 -10.72 20.01 -7.17
C ARG A 168 -10.49 18.51 -7.40
N TYR A 169 -10.78 17.70 -6.40
CA TYR A 169 -10.90 16.26 -6.59
C TYR A 169 -12.35 15.82 -6.76
N SER A 170 -13.16 16.59 -7.48
CA SER A 170 -14.50 16.14 -7.83
C SER A 170 -14.44 14.97 -8.81
N GLY A 171 -15.21 13.93 -8.56
CA GLY A 171 -15.38 12.78 -9.44
C GLY A 171 -14.25 11.73 -9.35
N ASN A 172 -14.28 10.75 -10.25
CA ASN A 172 -13.39 9.61 -10.34
C ASN A 172 -12.01 9.93 -10.95
N GLY A 173 -11.56 11.17 -10.84
CA GLY A 173 -10.31 11.61 -11.44
C GLY A 173 -9.06 11.02 -10.75
N ARG A 174 -7.92 11.14 -11.44
CA ARG A 174 -6.61 10.73 -10.93
C ARG A 174 -6.29 11.43 -9.61
N ARG A 175 -5.70 10.69 -8.68
CA ARG A 175 -5.36 11.18 -7.33
C ARG A 175 -3.85 11.22 -7.13
N SER A 176 -3.39 12.16 -6.31
CA SER A 176 -2.06 12.19 -5.74
C SER A 176 -2.16 11.81 -4.28
N PHE A 177 -1.25 10.98 -3.82
CA PHE A 177 -1.25 10.46 -2.45
C PHE A 177 0.00 10.89 -1.71
N LYS A 178 -0.09 10.95 -0.40
CA LYS A 178 1.04 10.91 0.51
C LYS A 178 0.83 9.76 1.47
N PHE A 179 1.80 8.87 1.54
CA PHE A 179 1.82 7.74 2.46
C PHE A 179 2.75 8.04 3.62
N LYS A 180 2.40 7.53 4.80
CA LYS A 180 3.21 7.59 6.02
C LYS A 180 3.37 6.17 6.55
N PHE A 181 4.57 5.64 6.45
CA PHE A 181 4.91 4.30 6.94
C PHE A 181 5.20 4.33 8.44
N ASN A 182 4.99 3.19 9.09
CA ASN A 182 5.21 3.03 10.53
C ASN A 182 6.71 2.89 10.85
N LEU A 183 7.09 3.29 12.06
CA LEU A 183 8.47 3.16 12.54
C LEU A 183 8.90 1.68 12.48
N GLY A 184 10.13 1.43 12.01
CA GLY A 184 10.66 0.08 11.84
C GLY A 184 10.08 -0.73 10.69
N LYS A 185 9.16 -0.14 9.90
CA LYS A 185 8.52 -0.77 8.72
C LYS A 185 8.58 0.17 7.52
N TYR A 186 9.74 0.80 7.30
CA TYR A 186 9.92 1.68 6.16
C TYR A 186 10.27 0.89 4.91
N PRO A 187 9.67 1.23 3.76
CA PRO A 187 10.02 0.58 2.50
C PRO A 187 11.40 1.00 2.02
N LYS A 188 12.07 0.04 1.39
CA LYS A 188 13.25 0.26 0.57
C LYS A 188 12.82 0.20 -0.88
N PHE A 189 13.07 1.25 -1.61
CA PHE A 189 12.76 1.33 -3.03
C PHE A 189 14.00 1.06 -3.87
N HIS A 190 13.79 0.77 -5.14
CA HIS A 190 14.84 0.61 -6.14
C HIS A 190 14.86 1.82 -7.07
N ASP A 191 16.02 2.12 -7.61
CA ASP A 191 16.15 3.12 -8.66
C ASP A 191 15.79 2.56 -10.04
N SER A 192 16.01 3.33 -11.09
CA SER A 192 15.72 2.92 -12.48
C SER A 192 16.59 1.76 -12.97
N ASP A 193 17.73 1.55 -12.35
CA ASP A 193 18.68 0.50 -12.72
C ASP A 193 18.44 -0.79 -11.92
N GLY A 194 17.50 -0.76 -10.99
CA GLY A 194 17.13 -1.86 -10.12
C GLY A 194 17.93 -1.94 -8.82
N ASP A 195 18.83 -0.99 -8.59
CA ASP A 195 19.63 -0.94 -7.38
C ASP A 195 18.82 -0.41 -6.19
N GLN A 196 18.93 -1.10 -5.06
CA GLN A 196 18.21 -0.71 -3.86
C GLN A 196 18.83 0.55 -3.23
N TYR A 197 17.99 1.55 -2.97
CA TYR A 197 18.42 2.72 -2.20
C TYR A 197 18.87 2.32 -0.79
N LYS A 198 19.95 2.93 -0.31
CA LYS A 198 20.45 2.75 1.06
C LYS A 198 19.49 3.33 2.11
N THR A 199 18.70 4.32 1.71
CA THR A 199 17.75 5.03 2.56
C THR A 199 16.41 4.30 2.64
N GLU A 200 15.86 4.19 3.83
CA GLU A 200 14.49 3.75 4.08
C GLU A 200 13.56 4.97 4.17
N TRP A 201 12.35 4.85 3.66
CA TRP A 201 11.48 5.98 3.46
C TRP A 201 10.28 6.00 4.40
N LYS A 202 10.26 6.93 5.35
CA LYS A 202 9.10 7.18 6.21
C LYS A 202 7.88 7.69 5.44
N TYR A 203 8.11 8.46 4.40
CA TYR A 203 7.06 9.06 3.58
C TYR A 203 7.29 8.77 2.11
N LEU A 204 6.20 8.41 1.42
CA LEU A 204 6.17 8.35 -0.04
C LEU A 204 5.10 9.32 -0.55
N ALA A 205 5.42 10.06 -1.58
CA ALA A 205 4.48 10.95 -2.25
C ALA A 205 4.32 10.51 -3.71
N SER A 206 3.18 9.95 -4.05
CA SER A 206 2.84 9.74 -5.45
C SER A 206 2.22 11.01 -6.04
N HIS A 207 2.50 11.27 -7.30
CA HIS A 207 1.93 12.38 -8.03
C HIS A 207 1.06 11.86 -9.17
N LYS A 208 -0.15 12.42 -9.32
CA LYS A 208 -0.96 12.11 -10.50
C LYS A 208 -0.27 12.64 -11.74
N MET A 209 -0.24 11.86 -12.78
CA MET A 209 0.21 12.34 -14.08
C MET A 209 -0.66 13.51 -14.53
N LYS A 210 -0.06 14.64 -14.82
CA LYS A 210 -0.78 15.83 -15.28
C LYS A 210 -0.99 15.69 -16.78
N GLY A 211 -2.24 15.48 -17.20
CA GLY A 211 -2.61 15.72 -18.59
C GLY A 211 -2.64 17.23 -18.83
N SER A 212 -1.90 17.75 -19.79
CA SER A 212 -1.98 19.16 -20.12
C SER A 212 -3.30 19.46 -20.81
N ARG A 213 -3.85 20.63 -20.52
CA ARG A 213 -4.88 21.20 -21.38
C ARG A 213 -4.18 21.67 -22.66
N GLY A 214 -4.38 20.94 -23.74
CA GLY A 214 -4.17 21.48 -25.07
C GLY A 214 -2.99 20.97 -25.88
N ASN A 215 -1.87 20.50 -25.36
CA ASN A 215 -0.80 19.94 -26.19
C ASN A 215 0.06 18.94 -25.40
N HIS A 216 -0.12 17.67 -25.68
CA HIS A 216 0.87 16.61 -25.78
C HIS A 216 1.87 16.37 -24.64
N THR A 217 1.59 16.73 -23.42
CA THR A 217 2.42 16.25 -22.33
C THR A 217 1.93 14.88 -21.88
N TRP A 218 2.72 13.91 -22.19
CA TRP A 218 2.47 12.48 -21.92
C TRP A 218 2.46 12.11 -20.43
N GLY A 219 2.41 13.11 -19.56
CA GLY A 219 2.46 12.91 -18.11
C GLY A 219 3.84 12.55 -17.56
N MET A 220 4.82 12.42 -18.41
CA MET A 220 6.19 12.01 -18.05
C MET A 220 7.14 13.19 -17.82
N GLU A 221 6.69 14.43 -18.01
CA GLU A 221 7.56 15.61 -17.86
C GLU A 221 8.28 15.66 -16.50
N GLN A 222 7.57 15.32 -15.43
CA GLN A 222 8.20 15.34 -14.10
C GLN A 222 9.23 14.24 -13.97
N ALA A 223 8.93 13.03 -14.43
CA ALA A 223 9.90 11.93 -14.41
C ALA A 223 11.13 12.26 -15.24
N ALA A 224 10.94 12.80 -16.46
CA ALA A 224 12.05 13.24 -17.31
C ALA A 224 12.87 14.35 -16.66
N ASN A 225 12.22 15.34 -16.04
CA ASN A 225 12.93 16.40 -15.33
C ASN A 225 13.71 15.88 -14.13
N HIS A 226 13.12 14.95 -13.36
CA HIS A 226 13.84 14.35 -12.22
C HIS A 226 15.04 13.54 -12.71
N LEU A 227 14.90 12.78 -13.79
CA LEU A 227 16.00 12.05 -14.40
C LEU A 227 17.12 13.00 -14.83
N LEU A 228 16.79 14.09 -15.52
CA LEU A 228 17.77 15.11 -15.93
C LEU A 228 18.50 15.73 -14.72
N TRP A 229 17.77 16.04 -13.64
CA TRP A 229 18.40 16.55 -12.41
C TRP A 229 19.35 15.51 -11.81
N ASN A 230 18.97 14.24 -11.75
CA ASN A 230 19.85 13.19 -11.26
C ASN A 230 21.10 13.02 -12.13
N MET A 231 20.97 13.10 -13.44
CA MET A 231 22.11 13.06 -14.38
C MET A 231 23.11 14.25 -14.16
N THR A 232 22.64 15.36 -13.62
CA THR A 232 23.52 16.49 -13.26
C THR A 232 24.12 16.38 -11.85
N GLY A 233 23.88 15.26 -11.17
CA GLY A 233 24.32 15.04 -9.79
C GLY A 233 23.46 15.73 -8.73
N THR A 234 22.34 16.34 -9.12
CA THR A 234 21.39 16.95 -8.17
C THR A 234 20.35 15.90 -7.75
N PRO A 235 20.24 15.55 -6.46
CA PRO A 235 19.26 14.56 -6.01
C PRO A 235 17.83 14.99 -6.36
N ALA A 236 17.11 14.14 -7.05
CA ALA A 236 15.70 14.32 -7.37
C ALA A 236 14.95 12.99 -7.20
N PRO A 237 13.64 13.00 -6.90
CA PRO A 237 12.84 11.77 -6.86
C PRO A 237 12.88 11.01 -8.19
N HIS A 238 12.90 9.69 -8.10
CA HIS A 238 12.78 8.78 -9.25
C HIS A 238 11.34 8.33 -9.47
#